data_706edadd1fad2ec3835608aadfe9c612
#
_entry.id   706edadd1fad2ec3835608aadfe9c612
#
_cell.length_a   1.000
_cell.length_b   1.000
_cell.length_c   1.000
_cell.angle_alpha   90.00
_cell.angle_beta   90.00
_cell.angle_gamma   90.00
#
_symmetry.space_group_name_H-M   'P 1'
#
loop_
_entity.id
_entity.type
_entity.pdbx_description
1 polymer ?
#
loop_
_entity_poly.entity_id
_entity_poly.type
_entity_poly.pdbx_seq_one_letter_code
_entity_poly.pdbx_strand_id
1 'polypeptide(L)'
;MTMKRLLKTSLFCGSLLAALALHAADDVLIADFEGADYGNWKITGEAFGPGPARGTLPGQMPVDGFKGKGLVNSFYKGDGATGTLTSPAFKIERKFISFLVGGGKDVNKTCMNLLVDDKVVRTATGPNDQPGGSEVLAVEAWDVSEFAGREAVIQIVDQATGGWGHINVDHLVQTDRKPAGLIANAKREFKIEQRYLNIPIKNGAPRRVVTTLVGGRAEVRNEIELANAEPDWWAPMDVSAWRGRTVTLEVNKLPEDSAALNSIEQSDGIKGAEDLYREPLRGQFHFSPQRGWNNDPNGMVFFNGEYHLFFQHNPYGWGWGNMHWGHAVSRDMVHWRELGDKL
;
A
#
# COMPACT_ATOMS: atom_id res chain seq x y z
N MET A 1 -47.61 -51.36 -51.39
CA MET A 1 -46.35 -50.67 -51.75
C MET A 1 -45.96 -49.81 -50.57
N THR A 2 -45.14 -50.37 -49.68
CA THR A 2 -44.91 -49.84 -48.33
C THR A 2 -43.43 -49.39 -48.21
N MET A 3 -43.22 -48.10 -48.11
CA MET A 3 -41.86 -47.54 -48.02
C MET A 3 -41.43 -47.45 -46.53
N LYS A 4 -40.40 -48.24 -46.17
CA LYS A 4 -39.74 -48.21 -44.85
C LYS A 4 -38.79 -47.03 -44.78
N ARG A 5 -39.02 -46.10 -43.83
CA ARG A 5 -38.05 -45.04 -43.46
C ARG A 5 -37.03 -45.64 -42.46
N LEU A 6 -35.73 -45.56 -42.82
CA LEU A 6 -34.60 -45.82 -41.90
C LEU A 6 -34.35 -44.58 -41.05
N LEU A 7 -34.45 -44.73 -39.75
CA LEU A 7 -33.93 -43.77 -38.76
C LEU A 7 -32.41 -43.98 -38.59
N LYS A 8 -31.59 -42.98 -38.90
CA LYS A 8 -30.18 -42.95 -38.53
C LYS A 8 -30.05 -42.30 -37.17
N THR A 9 -29.66 -43.05 -36.14
CA THR A 9 -29.33 -42.54 -34.81
C THR A 9 -27.85 -42.17 -34.81
N SER A 10 -27.53 -40.85 -34.74
CA SER A 10 -26.19 -40.36 -34.54
C SER A 10 -25.90 -40.30 -33.04
N LEU A 11 -24.99 -41.14 -32.58
CA LEU A 11 -24.44 -41.09 -31.24
C LEU A 11 -23.44 -39.91 -31.16
N PHE A 12 -23.81 -38.83 -30.45
CA PHE A 12 -22.91 -37.76 -30.13
C PHE A 12 -22.17 -38.12 -28.83
N CYS A 13 -20.91 -38.54 -28.94
CA CYS A 13 -20.03 -38.77 -27.81
C CYS A 13 -19.46 -37.41 -27.35
N GLY A 14 -20.14 -36.76 -26.40
CA GLY A 14 -19.67 -35.55 -25.79
C GLY A 14 -18.58 -35.86 -24.77
N SER A 15 -17.33 -35.57 -25.12
CA SER A 15 -16.20 -35.62 -24.17
C SER A 15 -16.33 -34.42 -23.21
N LEU A 16 -16.76 -34.70 -21.98
CA LEU A 16 -16.74 -33.74 -20.89
C LEU A 16 -15.27 -33.55 -20.45
N LEU A 17 -14.57 -32.53 -20.93
CA LEU A 17 -13.33 -32.10 -20.34
C LEU A 17 -13.68 -31.38 -19.02
N ALA A 18 -13.54 -32.09 -17.91
CA ALA A 18 -13.53 -31.49 -16.59
C ALA A 18 -12.24 -30.68 -16.48
N ALA A 19 -12.33 -29.35 -16.59
CA ALA A 19 -11.26 -28.45 -16.21
C ALA A 19 -11.08 -28.60 -14.68
N LEU A 20 -10.04 -29.32 -14.27
CA LEU A 20 -9.56 -29.27 -12.90
C LEU A 20 -9.06 -27.82 -12.66
N ALA A 21 -9.87 -27.03 -11.97
CA ALA A 21 -9.38 -25.79 -11.37
C ALA A 21 -8.31 -26.20 -10.34
N LEU A 22 -7.03 -26.01 -10.68
CA LEU A 22 -5.97 -26.06 -9.67
C LEU A 22 -6.26 -24.94 -8.67
N HIS A 23 -6.87 -25.26 -7.55
CA HIS A 23 -6.86 -24.41 -6.40
C HIS A 23 -5.41 -24.27 -5.95
N ALA A 24 -4.87 -23.05 -5.93
CA ALA A 24 -3.60 -22.80 -5.27
C ALA A 24 -3.74 -23.28 -3.82
N ALA A 25 -2.77 -24.05 -3.35
CA ALA A 25 -2.78 -24.50 -1.97
C ALA A 25 -2.72 -23.27 -1.04
N ASP A 26 -3.35 -23.38 0.14
CA ASP A 26 -3.33 -22.30 1.13
C ASP A 26 -1.91 -21.93 1.52
N ASP A 27 -1.69 -20.65 1.81
CA ASP A 27 -0.42 -20.15 2.32
C ASP A 27 -0.10 -20.80 3.68
N VAL A 28 1.18 -21.08 3.95
CA VAL A 28 1.65 -21.65 5.21
C VAL A 28 2.34 -20.56 6.03
N LEU A 29 1.74 -20.21 7.16
CA LEU A 29 2.29 -19.21 8.06
C LEU A 29 3.57 -19.76 8.73
N ILE A 30 4.68 -19.01 8.62
CA ILE A 30 5.92 -19.26 9.38
C ILE A 30 5.87 -18.45 10.68
N ALA A 31 5.58 -17.16 10.60
CA ALA A 31 5.41 -16.28 11.76
C ALA A 31 4.64 -14.99 11.39
N ASP A 32 3.77 -14.54 12.28
CA ASP A 32 3.02 -13.28 12.20
C ASP A 32 3.38 -12.29 13.33
N PHE A 33 4.17 -12.74 14.29
CA PHE A 33 4.65 -11.97 15.44
C PHE A 33 3.53 -11.31 16.29
N GLU A 34 2.33 -11.86 16.28
CA GLU A 34 1.19 -11.36 17.05
C GLU A 34 1.21 -11.79 18.53
N GLY A 35 2.08 -12.72 18.91
CA GLY A 35 2.24 -13.22 20.27
C GLY A 35 2.76 -12.19 21.26
N ALA A 36 2.73 -12.53 22.55
CA ALA A 36 3.31 -11.68 23.61
C ALA A 36 4.85 -11.73 23.64
N ASP A 37 5.42 -12.81 23.16
CA ASP A 37 6.84 -13.07 23.00
C ASP A 37 7.14 -13.70 21.65
N TYR A 38 8.41 -14.01 21.36
CA TYR A 38 8.83 -14.63 20.11
C TYR A 38 8.62 -16.17 20.09
N GLY A 39 7.95 -16.76 21.07
CA GLY A 39 7.72 -18.20 21.16
C GLY A 39 9.00 -19.02 21.13
N ASN A 40 9.10 -19.94 20.18
CA ASN A 40 10.26 -20.83 20.04
C ASN A 40 11.42 -20.21 19.23
N TRP A 41 11.37 -18.95 18.88
CA TRP A 41 12.49 -18.28 18.23
C TRP A 41 13.60 -17.99 19.25
N LYS A 42 14.84 -18.19 18.85
CA LYS A 42 16.03 -17.99 19.71
C LYS A 42 16.58 -16.59 19.55
N ILE A 43 16.60 -15.85 20.64
CA ILE A 43 17.15 -14.48 20.71
C ILE A 43 18.61 -14.56 21.18
N THR A 44 19.49 -13.75 20.57
CA THR A 44 20.83 -13.42 21.11
C THR A 44 21.02 -11.91 21.12
N GLY A 45 21.84 -11.40 22.03
CA GLY A 45 22.05 -9.95 22.15
C GLY A 45 20.84 -9.20 22.71
N GLU A 46 20.74 -7.89 22.43
CA GLU A 46 19.77 -7.01 23.07
C GLU A 46 18.88 -6.24 22.08
N ALA A 47 19.15 -6.32 20.77
CA ALA A 47 18.47 -5.52 19.74
C ALA A 47 16.97 -5.82 19.64
N PHE A 48 16.54 -7.06 19.82
CA PHE A 48 15.17 -7.50 19.56
C PHE A 48 14.22 -7.37 20.77
N GLY A 49 14.75 -7.08 21.97
CA GLY A 49 13.94 -7.03 23.17
C GLY A 49 13.32 -8.39 23.57
N PRO A 50 12.37 -8.42 24.50
CA PRO A 50 11.78 -9.65 25.04
C PRO A 50 10.69 -10.27 24.14
N GLY A 51 10.20 -9.55 23.13
CA GLY A 51 9.12 -9.98 22.26
C GLY A 51 8.82 -8.96 21.17
N PRO A 52 7.84 -9.26 20.27
CA PRO A 52 7.48 -8.40 19.18
C PRO A 52 7.11 -6.99 19.61
N ALA A 53 7.60 -5.98 18.88
CA ALA A 53 7.22 -4.59 19.08
C ALA A 53 5.77 -4.38 18.64
N ARG A 54 5.10 -3.41 19.25
CA ARG A 54 3.72 -3.02 18.90
C ARG A 54 3.71 -1.75 18.03
N GLY A 55 4.56 -1.75 17.00
CA GLY A 55 4.79 -0.62 16.12
C GLY A 55 6.08 0.14 16.45
N THR A 56 5.99 1.46 16.40
CA THR A 56 7.13 2.38 16.62
C THR A 56 7.68 2.30 18.03
N LEU A 57 8.98 2.16 18.16
CA LEU A 57 9.68 2.18 19.45
C LEU A 57 10.11 3.62 19.84
N PRO A 58 10.37 3.90 21.13
CA PRO A 58 10.80 5.23 21.57
C PRO A 58 12.07 5.71 20.85
N GLY A 59 12.02 6.91 20.28
CA GLY A 59 13.14 7.51 19.55
C GLY A 59 13.29 7.06 18.09
N GLN A 60 12.46 6.13 17.62
CA GLN A 60 12.39 5.68 16.22
C GLN A 60 11.45 6.56 15.41
N MET A 61 11.69 6.66 14.10
CA MET A 61 10.71 7.22 13.16
C MET A 61 9.45 6.34 13.10
N PRO A 62 8.29 6.88 12.68
CA PRO A 62 7.05 6.11 12.59
C PRO A 62 7.20 4.85 11.72
N VAL A 63 7.01 3.68 12.34
CA VAL A 63 6.99 2.38 11.66
C VAL A 63 5.59 2.09 11.16
N ASP A 64 5.47 1.72 9.88
CA ASP A 64 4.20 1.43 9.21
C ASP A 64 4.36 0.30 8.18
N GLY A 65 3.25 -0.17 7.59
CA GLY A 65 3.26 -1.19 6.55
C GLY A 65 3.38 -2.63 7.06
N PHE A 66 3.36 -2.87 8.38
CA PHE A 66 3.27 -4.21 8.97
C PHE A 66 1.80 -4.67 9.08
N LYS A 67 1.55 -5.96 9.25
CA LYS A 67 0.22 -6.53 9.42
C LYS A 67 -0.11 -6.74 10.90
N GLY A 68 -1.38 -6.61 11.26
CA GLY A 68 -1.84 -6.86 12.62
C GLY A 68 -1.34 -5.82 13.62
N LYS A 69 -0.78 -6.27 14.76
CA LYS A 69 -0.35 -5.41 15.88
C LYS A 69 1.12 -5.59 16.28
N GLY A 70 1.76 -6.67 15.85
CA GLY A 70 3.09 -7.06 16.22
C GLY A 70 4.05 -7.15 15.04
N LEU A 71 5.33 -6.89 15.27
CA LEU A 71 6.40 -7.08 14.29
C LEU A 71 7.72 -7.33 14.99
N VAL A 72 8.68 -7.90 14.29
CA VAL A 72 10.09 -7.85 14.70
C VAL A 72 10.62 -6.45 14.44
N ASN A 73 11.17 -5.82 15.48
CA ASN A 73 11.78 -4.50 15.38
C ASN A 73 13.05 -4.48 16.24
N SER A 74 14.21 -4.48 15.61
CA SER A 74 15.49 -4.56 16.32
C SER A 74 15.97 -3.21 16.87
N PHE A 75 15.17 -2.17 16.80
CA PHE A 75 15.45 -0.85 17.41
C PHE A 75 15.18 -0.81 18.93
N TYR A 76 15.03 -1.94 19.62
CA TYR A 76 14.61 -2.00 21.04
C TYR A 76 15.45 -1.15 21.99
N LYS A 77 16.76 -1.06 21.77
CA LYS A 77 17.69 -0.17 22.49
C LYS A 77 18.38 0.84 21.57
N GLY A 78 17.74 1.19 20.45
CA GLY A 78 18.28 2.10 19.43
C GLY A 78 19.31 1.43 18.52
N ASP A 79 19.82 2.19 17.55
CA ASP A 79 20.79 1.74 16.52
C ASP A 79 22.15 1.25 17.07
N GLY A 80 22.36 1.30 18.36
CA GLY A 80 23.61 0.83 18.99
C GLY A 80 23.54 -0.59 19.54
N ALA A 81 22.34 -1.18 19.62
CA ALA A 81 22.14 -2.53 20.11
C ALA A 81 22.35 -3.55 18.99
N THR A 82 22.85 -4.73 19.33
CA THR A 82 23.08 -5.80 18.37
C THR A 82 22.47 -7.12 18.85
N GLY A 83 22.18 -8.02 17.91
CA GLY A 83 21.63 -9.33 18.23
C GLY A 83 21.25 -10.15 17.01
N THR A 84 20.69 -11.33 17.26
CA THR A 84 20.06 -12.17 16.24
C THR A 84 18.76 -12.74 16.76
N LEU A 85 17.81 -12.97 15.86
CA LEU A 85 16.57 -13.67 16.13
C LEU A 85 16.44 -14.82 15.12
N THR A 86 16.45 -16.08 15.61
CA THR A 86 16.54 -17.28 14.77
C THR A 86 15.31 -18.17 14.96
N SER A 87 14.65 -18.55 13.87
CA SER A 87 13.45 -19.39 13.86
C SER A 87 13.77 -20.84 14.29
N PRO A 88 12.77 -21.58 14.77
CA PRO A 88 12.80 -23.04 14.66
C PRO A 88 13.00 -23.47 13.21
N ALA A 89 13.52 -24.69 12.99
CA ALA A 89 13.57 -25.28 11.66
C ALA A 89 12.14 -25.55 11.15
N PHE A 90 11.94 -25.29 9.87
CA PHE A 90 10.68 -25.56 9.17
C PHE A 90 10.95 -26.17 7.80
N LYS A 91 9.99 -26.93 7.28
CA LYS A 91 10.08 -27.54 5.95
C LYS A 91 9.62 -26.55 4.88
N ILE A 92 10.36 -26.46 3.77
CA ILE A 92 9.94 -25.67 2.59
C ILE A 92 8.88 -26.45 1.83
N GLU A 93 7.64 -25.94 1.86
CA GLU A 93 6.46 -26.60 1.29
C GLU A 93 5.85 -25.84 0.10
N ARG A 94 6.29 -24.61 -0.16
CA ARG A 94 5.79 -23.75 -1.24
C ARG A 94 6.96 -23.16 -2.04
N LYS A 95 6.64 -22.57 -3.19
CA LYS A 95 7.64 -22.03 -4.12
C LYS A 95 8.30 -20.76 -3.63
N PHE A 96 7.59 -19.96 -2.85
CA PHE A 96 8.06 -18.67 -2.36
C PHE A 96 7.94 -18.57 -0.84
N ILE A 97 8.86 -17.83 -0.23
CA ILE A 97 8.70 -17.28 1.13
C ILE A 97 8.50 -15.78 0.95
N SER A 98 7.31 -15.28 1.29
CA SER A 98 6.95 -13.86 1.26
C SER A 98 7.00 -13.27 2.67
N PHE A 99 7.40 -12.01 2.77
CA PHE A 99 7.54 -11.31 4.05
C PHE A 99 7.46 -9.80 3.84
N LEU A 100 7.28 -9.07 4.95
CA LEU A 100 7.38 -7.62 5.01
C LEU A 100 8.73 -7.26 5.63
N VAL A 101 9.46 -6.31 5.03
CA VAL A 101 10.78 -5.88 5.50
C VAL A 101 10.96 -4.37 5.35
N GLY A 102 11.59 -3.76 6.35
CA GLY A 102 11.96 -2.34 6.41
C GLY A 102 13.25 -2.14 7.20
N GLY A 103 13.64 -0.86 7.46
CA GLY A 103 14.86 -0.54 8.19
C GLY A 103 16.11 -0.44 7.31
N GLY A 104 17.26 -0.81 7.86
CA GLY A 104 18.58 -0.63 7.24
C GLY A 104 18.91 -1.60 6.12
N LYS A 105 19.85 -1.20 5.26
CA LYS A 105 20.32 -1.93 4.08
C LYS A 105 21.78 -2.33 4.24
N ASP A 106 22.03 -3.40 4.96
CA ASP A 106 23.36 -4.02 5.03
C ASP A 106 23.24 -5.54 5.01
N VAL A 107 23.58 -6.15 3.88
CA VAL A 107 23.45 -7.61 3.64
C VAL A 107 24.27 -8.47 4.61
N ASN A 108 25.22 -7.89 5.32
CA ASN A 108 26.08 -8.61 6.26
C ASN A 108 25.73 -8.32 7.73
N LYS A 109 25.09 -7.18 8.02
CA LYS A 109 24.90 -6.71 9.39
C LYS A 109 23.45 -6.41 9.75
N THR A 110 22.65 -5.96 8.82
CA THR A 110 21.24 -5.58 9.04
C THR A 110 20.38 -6.28 8.00
N CYS A 111 20.11 -7.56 8.23
CA CYS A 111 19.52 -8.41 7.20
C CYS A 111 18.68 -9.56 7.78
N MET A 112 17.91 -10.18 6.93
CA MET A 112 17.24 -11.46 7.20
C MET A 112 17.79 -12.50 6.22
N ASN A 113 18.22 -13.65 6.75
CA ASN A 113 18.80 -14.74 6.00
C ASN A 113 17.91 -15.99 6.03
N LEU A 114 17.82 -16.71 4.91
CA LEU A 114 17.34 -18.09 4.86
C LEU A 114 18.53 -19.01 4.83
N LEU A 115 18.57 -19.94 5.77
CA LEU A 115 19.61 -20.97 5.85
C LEU A 115 19.02 -22.33 5.49
N VAL A 116 19.74 -23.05 4.63
CA VAL A 116 19.48 -24.46 4.29
C VAL A 116 20.78 -25.22 4.45
N ASP A 117 20.80 -26.32 5.22
CA ASP A 117 22.01 -27.07 5.62
C ASP A 117 23.10 -26.12 6.19
N ASP A 118 22.71 -25.24 7.12
CA ASP A 118 23.54 -24.23 7.78
C ASP A 118 24.24 -23.23 6.83
N LYS A 119 23.79 -23.12 5.59
CA LYS A 119 24.32 -22.19 4.60
C LYS A 119 23.27 -21.12 4.27
N VAL A 120 23.67 -19.87 4.25
CA VAL A 120 22.82 -18.77 3.77
C VAL A 120 22.60 -18.95 2.28
N VAL A 121 21.34 -19.13 1.88
CA VAL A 121 20.93 -19.32 0.50
C VAL A 121 20.14 -18.12 -0.07
N ARG A 122 19.54 -17.33 0.81
CA ARG A 122 18.84 -16.06 0.46
C ARG A 122 19.10 -15.04 1.55
N THR A 123 19.12 -13.77 1.16
CA THR A 123 19.23 -12.62 2.07
C THR A 123 18.29 -11.51 1.62
N ALA A 124 17.64 -10.85 2.57
CA ALA A 124 16.87 -9.61 2.35
C ALA A 124 17.29 -8.55 3.38
N THR A 125 17.09 -7.28 3.03
CA THR A 125 17.39 -6.12 3.88
C THR A 125 16.26 -5.11 3.80
N GLY A 126 16.19 -4.14 4.72
CA GLY A 126 15.44 -2.92 4.48
C GLY A 126 16.05 -2.08 3.34
N PRO A 127 15.38 -0.99 2.94
CA PRO A 127 15.81 -0.16 1.80
C PRO A 127 16.79 0.96 2.11
N ASN A 128 17.07 1.25 3.41
CA ASN A 128 17.69 2.50 3.80
C ASN A 128 19.20 2.36 4.06
N ASP A 129 20.00 3.15 3.36
CA ASP A 129 21.46 3.21 3.49
C ASP A 129 22.01 4.66 3.53
N GLN A 130 21.12 5.66 3.52
CA GLN A 130 21.44 7.09 3.57
C GLN A 130 20.58 7.81 4.60
N PRO A 131 21.00 8.98 5.09
CA PRO A 131 20.14 9.86 5.91
C PRO A 131 18.82 10.19 5.18
N GLY A 132 17.74 10.25 5.93
CA GLY A 132 16.38 10.29 5.40
C GLY A 132 15.84 8.87 5.24
N GLY A 133 14.86 8.65 4.40
CA GLY A 133 14.25 7.33 4.23
C GLY A 133 13.01 7.14 5.10
N SER A 134 12.60 5.89 5.31
CA SER A 134 11.31 5.57 5.92
C SER A 134 11.35 4.21 6.61
N GLU A 135 10.62 4.08 7.72
CA GLU A 135 10.42 2.82 8.44
C GLU A 135 9.23 2.00 7.89
N VAL A 136 8.71 2.37 6.72
CA VAL A 136 7.59 1.63 6.12
C VAL A 136 8.09 0.31 5.56
N LEU A 137 7.52 -0.81 6.05
CA LEU A 137 7.81 -2.13 5.54
C LEU A 137 7.20 -2.33 4.14
N ALA A 138 7.93 -3.03 3.29
CA ALA A 138 7.46 -3.40 1.96
C ALA A 138 7.46 -4.92 1.79
N VAL A 139 6.57 -5.43 0.93
CA VAL A 139 6.53 -6.85 0.59
C VAL A 139 7.77 -7.22 -0.23
N GLU A 140 8.46 -8.28 0.21
CA GLU A 140 9.48 -8.97 -0.56
C GLU A 140 9.22 -10.48 -0.56
N ALA A 141 9.92 -11.21 -1.43
CA ALA A 141 9.85 -12.65 -1.48
C ALA A 141 11.11 -13.29 -2.04
N TRP A 142 11.41 -14.47 -1.53
CA TRP A 142 12.43 -15.37 -2.07
C TRP A 142 11.78 -16.48 -2.89
N ASP A 143 12.28 -16.73 -4.09
CA ASP A 143 12.03 -17.99 -4.76
C ASP A 143 12.88 -19.09 -4.09
N VAL A 144 12.21 -20.08 -3.54
CA VAL A 144 12.81 -21.19 -2.80
C VAL A 144 12.47 -22.52 -3.44
N SER A 145 11.96 -22.53 -4.67
CA SER A 145 11.52 -23.72 -5.40
C SER A 145 12.60 -24.81 -5.47
N GLU A 146 13.88 -24.42 -5.60
CA GLU A 146 15.02 -25.33 -5.65
C GLU A 146 15.30 -26.05 -4.33
N PHE A 147 14.75 -25.56 -3.21
CA PHE A 147 14.91 -26.14 -1.89
C PHE A 147 13.64 -26.86 -1.41
N ALA A 148 12.68 -27.12 -2.29
CA ALA A 148 11.43 -27.76 -1.95
C ALA A 148 11.65 -29.09 -1.17
N GLY A 149 10.94 -29.25 -0.05
CA GLY A 149 11.01 -30.41 0.82
C GLY A 149 12.18 -30.44 1.81
N ARG A 150 13.13 -29.49 1.73
CA ARG A 150 14.27 -29.37 2.67
C ARG A 150 13.86 -28.61 3.92
N GLU A 151 14.61 -28.83 5.00
CA GLU A 151 14.51 -28.01 6.21
C GLU A 151 15.28 -26.70 6.03
N ALA A 152 14.70 -25.63 6.56
CA ALA A 152 15.29 -24.31 6.54
C ALA A 152 15.11 -23.60 7.88
N VAL A 153 15.94 -22.59 8.10
CA VAL A 153 15.89 -21.70 9.27
C VAL A 153 15.94 -20.25 8.77
N ILE A 154 15.13 -19.37 9.35
CA ILE A 154 15.25 -17.91 9.13
C ILE A 154 16.06 -17.33 10.29
N GLN A 155 17.05 -16.50 9.96
CA GLN A 155 17.82 -15.74 10.92
C GLN A 155 17.77 -14.26 10.58
N ILE A 156 17.21 -13.46 11.48
CA ILE A 156 17.19 -12.01 11.40
C ILE A 156 18.41 -11.51 12.17
N VAL A 157 19.24 -10.69 11.53
CA VAL A 157 20.53 -10.24 12.02
C VAL A 157 20.53 -8.74 12.17
N ASP A 158 20.95 -8.28 13.32
CA ASP A 158 21.27 -6.90 13.61
C ASP A 158 22.64 -6.84 14.29
N GLN A 159 23.66 -6.51 13.52
CA GLN A 159 25.05 -6.36 13.94
C GLN A 159 25.62 -5.00 13.52
N ALA A 160 24.78 -4.10 13.05
CA ALA A 160 25.18 -2.74 12.71
C ALA A 160 25.03 -1.82 13.92
N THR A 161 25.86 -0.78 13.96
CA THR A 161 25.77 0.29 14.95
C THR A 161 25.81 1.64 14.22
N GLY A 162 24.91 2.54 14.55
CA GLY A 162 24.79 3.84 13.88
C GLY A 162 23.55 3.94 13.00
N GLY A 163 23.39 5.02 12.26
CA GLY A 163 22.17 5.31 11.51
C GLY A 163 21.73 4.16 10.60
N TRP A 164 20.44 3.77 10.68
CA TRP A 164 19.88 2.59 10.03
C TRP A 164 20.49 1.25 10.49
N GLY A 165 21.03 1.22 11.71
CA GLY A 165 21.56 0.00 12.34
C GLY A 165 20.49 -0.90 12.93
N HIS A 166 19.31 -1.03 12.27
CA HIS A 166 18.22 -1.88 12.72
C HIS A 166 17.40 -2.40 11.53
N ILE A 167 16.60 -3.44 11.76
CA ILE A 167 15.74 -4.07 10.78
C ILE A 167 14.32 -4.32 11.34
N ASN A 168 13.32 -4.08 10.51
CA ASN A 168 11.92 -4.40 10.77
C ASN A 168 11.50 -5.56 9.88
N VAL A 169 10.88 -6.60 10.45
CA VAL A 169 10.39 -7.77 9.69
C VAL A 169 9.02 -8.19 10.20
N ASP A 170 8.15 -8.59 9.29
CA ASP A 170 6.83 -9.09 9.66
C ASP A 170 6.26 -10.08 8.65
N HIS A 171 5.26 -10.83 9.06
CA HIS A 171 4.36 -11.64 8.25
C HIS A 171 5.08 -12.58 7.27
N LEU A 172 5.85 -13.52 7.83
CA LEU A 172 6.57 -14.54 7.09
C LEU A 172 5.61 -15.67 6.69
N VAL A 173 5.42 -15.90 5.39
CA VAL A 173 4.53 -16.94 4.88
C VAL A 173 5.16 -17.69 3.70
N GLN A 174 4.90 -18.98 3.60
CA GLN A 174 5.18 -19.73 2.40
C GLN A 174 3.96 -19.69 1.48
N THR A 175 4.15 -19.44 0.19
CA THR A 175 3.09 -19.30 -0.80
C THR A 175 3.51 -19.88 -2.17
N ASP A 176 2.55 -20.35 -2.96
CA ASP A 176 2.78 -20.73 -4.35
C ASP A 176 2.52 -19.58 -5.33
N ARG A 177 2.00 -18.45 -4.82
CA ARG A 177 1.77 -17.21 -5.59
C ARG A 177 3.01 -16.32 -5.49
N LYS A 178 3.63 -16.00 -6.62
CA LYS A 178 4.69 -14.97 -6.63
C LYS A 178 4.07 -13.65 -6.16
N PRO A 179 4.55 -13.04 -5.07
CA PRO A 179 4.13 -11.70 -4.70
C PRO A 179 4.40 -10.72 -5.84
N ALA A 180 3.49 -9.79 -6.05
CA ALA A 180 3.66 -8.76 -7.05
C ALA A 180 4.91 -7.92 -6.74
N GLY A 181 5.79 -7.78 -7.72
CA GLY A 181 6.91 -6.86 -7.64
C GLY A 181 6.44 -5.41 -7.59
N LEU A 182 7.36 -4.47 -7.33
CA LEU A 182 7.09 -3.04 -7.41
C LEU A 182 7.66 -2.47 -8.69
N ILE A 183 6.82 -1.82 -9.50
CA ILE A 183 7.23 -1.01 -10.64
C ILE A 183 7.64 0.36 -10.12
N ALA A 184 8.89 0.77 -10.36
CA ALA A 184 9.33 2.12 -10.09
C ALA A 184 8.85 3.07 -11.19
N ASN A 185 8.35 4.25 -10.79
CA ASN A 185 7.91 5.31 -11.69
C ASN A 185 6.89 4.83 -12.75
N ALA A 186 5.90 4.05 -12.28
CA ALA A 186 4.78 3.63 -13.13
C ALA A 186 4.03 4.84 -13.67
N LYS A 187 3.68 4.83 -14.97
CA LYS A 187 3.11 6.01 -15.65
C LYS A 187 1.83 5.67 -16.38
N ARG A 188 0.92 6.66 -16.41
CA ARG A 188 -0.20 6.68 -17.34
C ARG A 188 -0.42 8.09 -17.89
N GLU A 189 -0.63 8.18 -19.19
CA GLU A 189 -0.91 9.42 -19.89
C GLU A 189 -2.41 9.61 -20.12
N PHE A 190 -2.85 10.86 -19.99
CA PHE A 190 -4.22 11.30 -20.25
C PHE A 190 -4.20 12.52 -21.16
N LYS A 191 -4.88 12.44 -22.30
CA LYS A 191 -5.24 13.65 -23.04
C LYS A 191 -6.44 14.27 -22.32
N ILE A 192 -6.28 15.47 -21.79
CA ILE A 192 -7.31 16.07 -20.95
C ILE A 192 -8.43 16.66 -21.82
N GLU A 193 -9.59 16.04 -21.71
CA GLU A 193 -10.83 16.42 -22.42
C GLU A 193 -11.95 16.81 -21.44
N GLN A 194 -11.89 16.31 -20.19
CA GLN A 194 -12.89 16.54 -19.15
C GLN A 194 -12.24 17.20 -17.92
N ARG A 195 -13.07 17.62 -16.97
CA ARG A 195 -12.62 18.44 -15.83
C ARG A 195 -11.77 17.67 -14.82
N TYR A 196 -12.19 16.46 -14.48
CA TYR A 196 -11.57 15.70 -13.39
C TYR A 196 -10.88 14.43 -13.86
N LEU A 197 -9.77 14.08 -13.20
CA LEU A 197 -9.29 12.72 -13.08
C LEU A 197 -9.77 12.19 -11.72
N ASN A 198 -10.61 11.16 -11.71
CA ASN A 198 -11.08 10.52 -10.49
C ASN A 198 -10.05 9.49 -10.02
N ILE A 199 -9.35 9.79 -8.93
CA ILE A 199 -8.24 9.00 -8.38
C ILE A 199 -8.79 8.00 -7.36
N PRO A 200 -8.48 6.69 -7.49
CA PRO A 200 -8.96 5.66 -6.57
C PRO A 200 -8.20 5.71 -5.23
N ILE A 201 -8.92 5.90 -4.12
CA ILE A 201 -8.35 6.00 -2.78
C ILE A 201 -8.71 4.77 -1.95
N LYS A 202 -7.73 4.24 -1.22
CA LYS A 202 -7.90 3.19 -0.23
C LYS A 202 -7.31 3.66 1.10
N ASN A 203 -8.19 4.02 2.05
CA ASN A 203 -7.77 4.52 3.36
C ASN A 203 -6.87 3.51 4.08
N GLY A 204 -5.70 3.96 4.54
CA GLY A 204 -4.70 3.12 5.20
C GLY A 204 -3.81 2.31 4.24
N ALA A 205 -3.97 2.45 2.91
CA ALA A 205 -3.01 1.89 1.97
C ALA A 205 -1.66 2.62 2.06
N PRO A 206 -0.54 1.97 1.66
CA PRO A 206 0.75 2.64 1.62
C PRO A 206 0.69 3.91 0.76
N ARG A 207 1.13 5.04 1.33
CA ARG A 207 1.19 6.31 0.60
C ARG A 207 2.18 6.21 -0.55
N ARG A 208 1.75 6.65 -1.73
CA ARG A 208 2.55 6.69 -2.95
C ARG A 208 2.71 8.13 -3.39
N VAL A 209 3.92 8.48 -3.81
CA VAL A 209 4.15 9.78 -4.42
C VAL A 209 3.61 9.75 -5.85
N VAL A 210 2.58 10.54 -6.11
CA VAL A 210 1.98 10.74 -7.42
C VAL A 210 2.43 12.11 -7.95
N THR A 211 3.22 12.10 -9.01
CA THR A 211 3.68 13.32 -9.68
C THR A 211 2.85 13.56 -10.93
N THR A 212 2.26 14.74 -11.04
CA THR A 212 1.56 15.21 -12.25
C THR A 212 2.55 15.93 -13.14
N LEU A 213 2.78 15.38 -14.33
CA LEU A 213 3.68 15.95 -15.33
C LEU A 213 2.86 16.53 -16.49
N VAL A 214 3.19 17.74 -16.91
CA VAL A 214 2.56 18.41 -18.06
C VAL A 214 3.65 18.86 -19.04
N GLY A 215 3.65 18.26 -20.23
CA GLY A 215 4.74 18.48 -21.19
C GLY A 215 6.11 18.01 -20.66
N GLY A 216 6.13 16.97 -19.84
CA GLY A 216 7.35 16.41 -19.23
C GLY A 216 7.86 17.16 -18.00
N ARG A 217 7.21 18.26 -17.60
CA ARG A 217 7.57 19.05 -16.42
C ARG A 217 6.65 18.67 -15.25
N ALA A 218 7.23 18.47 -14.06
CA ALA A 218 6.46 18.25 -12.84
C ALA A 218 5.77 19.55 -12.42
N GLU A 219 4.44 19.52 -12.33
CA GLU A 219 3.60 20.65 -11.90
C GLU A 219 3.12 20.47 -10.45
N VAL A 220 2.70 19.24 -10.10
CA VAL A 220 2.16 18.93 -8.77
C VAL A 220 2.70 17.59 -8.29
N ARG A 221 2.89 17.47 -6.99
CA ARG A 221 3.35 16.24 -6.33
C ARG A 221 2.52 16.00 -5.08
N ASN A 222 1.82 14.87 -5.03
CA ASN A 222 0.95 14.48 -3.94
C ASN A 222 1.35 13.12 -3.36
N GLU A 223 1.10 12.92 -2.07
CA GLU A 223 1.22 11.62 -1.40
C GLU A 223 -0.17 11.02 -1.24
N ILE A 224 -0.47 9.97 -1.98
CA ILE A 224 -1.82 9.41 -2.10
C ILE A 224 -1.82 7.93 -1.68
N GLU A 225 -2.81 7.54 -0.88
CA GLU A 225 -3.12 6.17 -0.53
C GLU A 225 -3.92 5.52 -1.68
N LEU A 226 -3.20 5.16 -2.78
CA LEU A 226 -3.83 4.61 -3.98
C LEU A 226 -4.41 3.22 -3.73
N ALA A 227 -5.62 3.00 -4.19
CA ALA A 227 -6.24 1.67 -4.20
C ALA A 227 -5.61 0.79 -5.27
N ASN A 228 -4.95 -0.30 -4.86
CA ASN A 228 -4.40 -1.29 -5.80
C ASN A 228 -5.50 -2.11 -6.50
N ALA A 229 -6.67 -2.26 -5.86
CA ALA A 229 -7.86 -2.95 -6.37
C ALA A 229 -9.10 -2.10 -6.10
N GLU A 230 -10.02 -2.54 -5.23
CA GLU A 230 -11.27 -1.83 -4.92
C GLU A 230 -11.03 -0.60 -4.05
N PRO A 231 -11.39 0.61 -4.51
CA PRO A 231 -11.26 1.83 -3.74
C PRO A 231 -12.36 1.96 -2.66
N ASP A 232 -12.06 2.66 -1.59
CA ASP A 232 -13.06 3.09 -0.62
C ASP A 232 -13.84 4.31 -1.15
N TRP A 233 -13.17 5.18 -1.89
CA TRP A 233 -13.76 6.38 -2.51
C TRP A 233 -12.87 6.92 -3.64
N TRP A 234 -13.35 7.97 -4.33
CA TRP A 234 -12.66 8.60 -5.45
C TRP A 234 -12.38 10.07 -5.15
N ALA A 235 -11.13 10.48 -5.30
CA ALA A 235 -10.71 11.88 -5.16
C ALA A 235 -10.73 12.58 -6.52
N PRO A 236 -11.47 13.69 -6.69
CA PRO A 236 -11.53 14.42 -7.95
C PRO A 236 -10.33 15.37 -8.08
N MET A 237 -9.35 15.01 -8.90
CA MET A 237 -8.25 15.91 -9.27
C MET A 237 -8.72 16.83 -10.40
N ASP A 238 -8.88 18.13 -10.14
CA ASP A 238 -9.26 19.10 -11.17
C ASP A 238 -8.08 19.36 -12.12
N VAL A 239 -8.23 18.93 -13.35
CA VAL A 239 -7.22 19.05 -14.42
C VAL A 239 -7.68 20.02 -15.52
N SER A 240 -8.72 20.79 -15.28
CA SER A 240 -9.33 21.71 -16.27
C SER A 240 -8.36 22.77 -16.81
N ALA A 241 -7.38 23.19 -15.99
CA ALA A 241 -6.32 24.10 -16.40
C ALA A 241 -5.41 23.55 -17.52
N TRP A 242 -5.42 22.21 -17.72
CA TRP A 242 -4.61 21.53 -18.72
C TRP A 242 -5.46 20.95 -19.88
N ARG A 243 -6.70 21.41 -20.03
CA ARG A 243 -7.61 20.95 -21.10
C ARG A 243 -6.94 21.06 -22.47
N GLY A 244 -7.03 20.00 -23.28
CA GLY A 244 -6.40 19.87 -24.59
C GLY A 244 -4.91 19.46 -24.56
N ARG A 245 -4.27 19.43 -23.38
CA ARG A 245 -2.88 18.98 -23.19
C ARG A 245 -2.82 17.52 -22.75
N THR A 246 -1.66 16.92 -22.88
CA THR A 246 -1.37 15.60 -22.29
C THR A 246 -0.80 15.79 -20.88
N VAL A 247 -1.41 15.11 -19.92
CA VAL A 247 -0.98 15.00 -18.53
C VAL A 247 -0.52 13.58 -18.29
N THR A 248 0.66 13.41 -17.68
CA THR A 248 1.16 12.11 -17.25
C THR A 248 1.11 12.05 -15.72
N LEU A 249 0.46 11.04 -15.17
CA LEU A 249 0.58 10.70 -13.77
C LEU A 249 1.71 9.66 -13.63
N GLU A 250 2.70 9.99 -12.80
CA GLU A 250 3.83 9.12 -12.46
C GLU A 250 3.74 8.75 -10.98
N VAL A 251 3.75 7.44 -10.69
CA VAL A 251 3.71 6.90 -9.33
C VAL A 251 5.08 6.31 -9.00
N ASN A 252 5.72 6.78 -7.93
CA ASN A 252 7.09 6.41 -7.56
C ASN A 252 7.31 4.90 -7.38
N LYS A 253 6.35 4.20 -6.77
CA LYS A 253 6.35 2.74 -6.58
C LYS A 253 4.91 2.24 -6.66
N LEU A 254 4.63 1.27 -7.50
CA LEU A 254 3.30 0.68 -7.66
C LEU A 254 3.43 -0.85 -7.81
N PRO A 255 2.62 -1.67 -7.13
CA PRO A 255 2.61 -3.11 -7.38
C PRO A 255 2.33 -3.44 -8.84
N GLU A 256 3.01 -4.46 -9.38
CA GLU A 256 2.86 -4.89 -10.79
C GLU A 256 1.43 -5.27 -11.16
N ASP A 257 0.67 -5.77 -10.19
CA ASP A 257 -0.74 -6.18 -10.33
C ASP A 257 -1.73 -5.07 -9.95
N SER A 258 -1.24 -3.86 -9.64
CA SER A 258 -2.10 -2.74 -9.23
C SER A 258 -2.97 -2.25 -10.37
N ALA A 259 -4.27 -2.18 -10.13
CA ALA A 259 -5.23 -1.55 -11.02
C ALA A 259 -5.26 -0.01 -10.87
N ALA A 260 -4.55 0.58 -9.91
CA ALA A 260 -4.68 1.99 -9.52
C ALA A 260 -4.65 2.96 -10.70
N LEU A 261 -3.58 2.94 -11.49
CA LEU A 261 -3.47 3.84 -12.65
C LEU A 261 -4.53 3.54 -13.72
N ASN A 262 -4.85 2.26 -13.94
CA ASN A 262 -5.79 1.83 -14.98
C ASN A 262 -7.24 2.14 -14.62
N SER A 263 -7.58 2.26 -13.34
CA SER A 263 -8.94 2.58 -12.88
C SER A 263 -9.24 4.09 -12.86
N ILE A 264 -8.21 4.96 -13.02
CA ILE A 264 -8.43 6.41 -13.11
C ILE A 264 -9.26 6.72 -14.36
N GLU A 265 -10.34 7.45 -14.17
CA GLU A 265 -11.25 7.87 -15.24
C GLU A 265 -11.35 9.39 -15.33
N GLN A 266 -11.45 9.90 -16.56
CA GLN A 266 -11.84 11.30 -16.77
C GLN A 266 -13.36 11.44 -16.70
N SER A 267 -13.85 12.53 -16.09
CA SER A 267 -15.25 12.95 -16.17
C SER A 267 -15.42 14.43 -15.88
N ASP A 268 -16.55 15.02 -16.26
CA ASP A 268 -16.91 16.39 -15.85
C ASP A 268 -17.58 16.41 -14.46
N GLY A 269 -17.84 15.25 -13.86
CA GLY A 269 -18.39 15.06 -12.52
C GLY A 269 -17.47 14.30 -11.59
N ILE A 270 -17.75 14.39 -10.31
CA ILE A 270 -17.08 13.61 -9.25
C ILE A 270 -17.68 12.20 -9.26
N LYS A 271 -16.84 11.17 -9.37
CA LYS A 271 -17.29 9.77 -9.31
C LYS A 271 -17.81 9.45 -7.89
N GLY A 272 -19.02 8.86 -7.80
CA GLY A 272 -19.73 8.66 -6.54
C GLY A 272 -20.34 9.94 -5.95
N ALA A 273 -20.65 10.94 -6.81
CA ALA A 273 -21.28 12.20 -6.38
C ALA A 273 -22.69 12.01 -5.80
N GLU A 274 -23.35 10.93 -6.17
CA GLU A 274 -24.67 10.55 -5.64
C GLU A 274 -24.69 10.27 -4.15
N ASP A 275 -23.54 9.88 -3.57
CA ASP A 275 -23.38 9.57 -2.16
C ASP A 275 -22.90 10.78 -1.32
N LEU A 276 -22.53 11.91 -1.98
CA LEU A 276 -22.06 13.11 -1.30
C LEU A 276 -23.12 13.68 -0.37
N TYR A 277 -22.71 14.03 0.85
CA TYR A 277 -23.55 14.56 1.94
C TYR A 277 -24.68 13.61 2.40
N ARG A 278 -24.59 12.31 2.04
CA ARG A 278 -25.51 11.27 2.47
C ARG A 278 -24.86 10.23 3.37
N GLU A 279 -23.58 10.39 3.64
CA GLU A 279 -22.82 9.48 4.49
C GLU A 279 -23.42 9.45 5.91
N PRO A 280 -23.55 8.27 6.56
CA PRO A 280 -24.24 8.12 7.85
C PRO A 280 -23.70 9.00 8.98
N LEU A 281 -22.40 9.34 8.94
CA LEU A 281 -21.73 10.16 9.96
C LEU A 281 -21.49 11.61 9.52
N ARG A 282 -22.09 12.04 8.41
CA ARG A 282 -21.97 13.41 7.92
C ARG A 282 -22.55 14.41 8.93
N GLY A 283 -21.81 15.46 9.26
CA GLY A 283 -22.28 16.56 10.10
C GLY A 283 -23.54 17.22 9.54
N GLN A 284 -24.51 17.58 10.40
CA GLN A 284 -25.80 18.09 9.96
C GLN A 284 -25.84 19.61 9.79
N PHE A 285 -24.98 20.35 10.49
CA PHE A 285 -25.01 21.83 10.53
C PHE A 285 -23.63 22.50 10.61
N HIS A 286 -22.57 21.73 10.78
CA HIS A 286 -21.21 22.28 10.64
C HIS A 286 -20.74 22.09 9.20
N PHE A 287 -19.93 23.04 8.72
CA PHE A 287 -19.26 22.87 7.44
C PHE A 287 -18.42 21.58 7.42
N SER A 288 -18.51 20.86 6.35
CA SER A 288 -17.62 19.73 6.03
C SER A 288 -17.40 19.67 4.53
N PRO A 289 -16.18 19.41 4.05
CA PRO A 289 -15.90 19.34 2.60
C PRO A 289 -16.61 18.17 1.94
N GLN A 290 -16.81 18.26 0.64
CA GLN A 290 -17.43 17.19 -0.16
C GLN A 290 -16.64 15.89 -0.04
N ARG A 291 -15.32 15.99 -0.14
CA ARG A 291 -14.38 14.87 -0.07
C ARG A 291 -13.12 15.32 0.66
N GLY A 292 -12.34 14.34 1.13
CA GLY A 292 -11.07 14.59 1.75
C GLY A 292 -11.14 15.05 3.21
N TRP A 293 -10.03 15.54 3.70
CA TRP A 293 -9.86 15.89 5.11
C TRP A 293 -9.78 17.40 5.31
N ASN A 294 -10.54 17.89 6.27
CA ASN A 294 -10.60 19.30 6.66
C ASN A 294 -9.78 19.51 7.93
N ASN A 295 -8.87 20.50 7.90
CA ASN A 295 -8.10 20.95 9.06
C ASN A 295 -8.49 22.37 9.45
N ASP A 296 -7.51 23.21 9.81
CA ASP A 296 -7.75 24.54 10.38
C ASP A 296 -8.47 25.49 9.41
N PRO A 297 -9.43 26.29 9.90
CA PRO A 297 -9.92 27.45 9.16
C PRO A 297 -8.80 28.47 9.03
N ASN A 298 -8.52 28.92 7.81
CA ASN A 298 -7.45 29.88 7.52
C ASN A 298 -7.93 31.32 7.42
N GLY A 299 -9.23 31.51 7.34
CA GLY A 299 -9.82 32.82 7.31
C GLY A 299 -11.30 32.81 6.98
N MET A 300 -12.02 33.78 7.50
CA MET A 300 -13.40 34.09 7.15
C MET A 300 -13.54 35.57 6.83
N VAL A 301 -14.33 35.88 5.80
CA VAL A 301 -14.67 37.25 5.43
C VAL A 301 -16.11 37.29 4.90
N PHE A 302 -16.80 38.39 5.24
CA PHE A 302 -18.09 38.71 4.60
C PHE A 302 -17.82 39.68 3.44
N PHE A 303 -18.16 39.25 2.25
CA PHE A 303 -17.94 40.04 1.04
C PHE A 303 -19.08 39.81 0.02
N ASN A 304 -19.59 40.89 -0.57
CA ASN A 304 -20.66 40.85 -1.57
C ASN A 304 -21.91 40.06 -1.15
N GLY A 305 -22.26 40.12 0.16
CA GLY A 305 -23.46 39.42 0.67
C GLY A 305 -23.29 37.94 0.95
N GLU A 306 -22.07 37.42 0.91
CA GLU A 306 -21.73 36.02 1.24
C GLU A 306 -20.60 35.96 2.27
N TYR A 307 -20.64 34.97 3.15
CA TYR A 307 -19.54 34.57 4.01
C TYR A 307 -18.61 33.66 3.23
N HIS A 308 -17.33 33.96 3.23
CA HIS A 308 -16.29 33.15 2.61
C HIS A 308 -15.50 32.46 3.70
N LEU A 309 -15.38 31.14 3.62
CA LEU A 309 -14.55 30.32 4.49
C LEU A 309 -13.40 29.75 3.69
N PHE A 310 -12.16 29.99 4.15
CA PHE A 310 -10.96 29.34 3.65
C PHE A 310 -10.44 28.38 4.71
N PHE A 311 -10.02 27.19 4.29
CA PHE A 311 -9.59 26.12 5.20
C PHE A 311 -8.47 25.29 4.60
N GLN A 312 -7.67 24.67 5.47
CA GLN A 312 -6.69 23.67 5.04
C GLN A 312 -7.43 22.42 4.61
N HIS A 313 -7.12 21.95 3.41
CA HIS A 313 -7.82 20.82 2.80
C HIS A 313 -6.82 19.79 2.25
N ASN A 314 -6.99 18.52 2.60
CA ASN A 314 -6.35 17.41 1.89
C ASN A 314 -7.39 16.73 1.00
N PRO A 315 -7.43 17.02 -0.31
CA PRO A 315 -8.42 16.45 -1.22
C PRO A 315 -8.19 14.97 -1.56
N TYR A 316 -7.02 14.41 -1.20
CA TYR A 316 -6.59 13.06 -1.58
C TYR A 316 -6.42 12.11 -0.41
N GLY A 317 -6.87 12.46 0.78
CA GLY A 317 -6.67 11.64 1.97
C GLY A 317 -7.66 11.94 3.08
N TRP A 318 -7.57 11.18 4.15
CA TRP A 318 -8.41 11.22 5.36
C TRP A 318 -7.66 11.72 6.60
N GLY A 319 -6.47 12.28 6.41
CA GLY A 319 -5.62 12.84 7.44
C GLY A 319 -4.77 14.00 6.90
N TRP A 320 -3.90 14.53 7.75
CA TRP A 320 -3.02 15.62 7.38
C TRP A 320 -2.07 15.23 6.23
N GLY A 321 -1.93 16.10 5.24
CA GLY A 321 -1.08 15.93 4.05
C GLY A 321 -1.63 16.71 2.87
N ASN A 322 -0.89 16.81 1.78
CA ASN A 322 -1.30 17.44 0.50
C ASN A 322 -2.08 18.75 0.68
N MET A 323 -1.59 19.66 1.57
CA MET A 323 -2.36 20.83 1.96
C MET A 323 -2.69 21.74 0.79
N HIS A 324 -3.98 21.85 0.53
CA HIS A 324 -4.60 22.82 -0.36
C HIS A 324 -5.34 23.88 0.45
N TRP A 325 -5.74 24.93 -0.19
CA TRP A 325 -6.58 25.96 0.40
C TRP A 325 -8.00 25.83 -0.12
N GLY A 326 -8.83 25.12 0.63
CA GLY A 326 -10.24 24.95 0.33
C GLY A 326 -10.98 26.28 0.47
N HIS A 327 -12.00 26.50 -0.36
CA HIS A 327 -12.82 27.70 -0.34
C HIS A 327 -14.30 27.33 -0.44
N ALA A 328 -15.07 27.77 0.54
CA ALA A 328 -16.53 27.65 0.55
C ALA A 328 -17.21 29.01 0.80
N VAL A 329 -18.43 29.13 0.31
CA VAL A 329 -19.26 30.32 0.51
C VAL A 329 -20.63 29.98 1.07
N SER A 330 -21.19 30.89 1.91
CA SER A 330 -22.51 30.75 2.48
C SER A 330 -23.17 32.12 2.64
N ARG A 331 -24.51 32.17 2.59
CA ARG A 331 -25.27 33.39 2.92
C ARG A 331 -25.75 33.44 4.35
N ASP A 332 -25.75 32.30 5.04
CA ASP A 332 -26.33 32.13 6.38
C ASP A 332 -25.43 31.40 7.38
N MET A 333 -24.21 31.01 6.96
CA MET A 333 -23.22 30.21 7.71
C MET A 333 -23.70 28.78 8.07
N VAL A 334 -24.82 28.33 7.52
CA VAL A 334 -25.37 26.99 7.69
C VAL A 334 -25.29 26.21 6.37
N HIS A 335 -25.75 26.82 5.29
CA HIS A 335 -25.75 26.21 3.96
C HIS A 335 -24.53 26.68 3.18
N TRP A 336 -23.58 25.79 2.96
CA TRP A 336 -22.30 26.06 2.31
C TRP A 336 -22.23 25.48 0.90
N ARG A 337 -21.57 26.21 0.01
CA ARG A 337 -21.22 25.75 -1.33
C ARG A 337 -19.72 25.89 -1.54
N GLU A 338 -19.06 24.77 -1.82
CA GLU A 338 -17.64 24.76 -2.14
C GLU A 338 -17.38 25.34 -3.53
N LEU A 339 -16.28 26.09 -3.65
CA LEU A 339 -15.78 26.68 -4.89
C LEU A 339 -14.50 25.98 -5.39
N GLY A 340 -14.12 24.88 -4.75
CA GLY A 340 -12.90 24.12 -5.00
C GLY A 340 -11.66 24.74 -4.35
N ASP A 341 -10.56 24.03 -4.42
CA ASP A 341 -9.28 24.45 -3.88
C ASP A 341 -8.67 25.58 -4.73
N LYS A 342 -7.94 26.50 -4.10
CA LYS A 342 -7.40 27.71 -4.74
C LYS A 342 -5.88 27.73 -4.82
N LEU A 343 -5.17 26.89 -4.06
CA LEU A 343 -3.71 26.75 -4.05
C LEU A 343 -3.33 25.28 -4.02
#